data_c9c022bfb40a81b3d96cb1c923dc9398
#
_entry.id   c9c022bfb40a81b3d96cb1c923dc9398
#
_cell.length_a   1.000
_cell.length_b   1.000
_cell.length_c   1.000
_cell.angle_alpha   90.00
_cell.angle_beta   90.00
_cell.angle_gamma   90.00
#
_symmetry.space_group_name_H-M   'P 1'
#
loop_
_entity.id
_entity.type
_entity.pdbx_description
1 polymer ?
#
loop_
_entity_poly.entity_id
_entity_poly.type
_entity_poly.pdbx_seq_one_letter_code
_entity_poly.pdbx_strand_id
1 'polypeptide(L)'
;FLNKNILDIGCNDGSQLDVFKKNKFKTFGVDPAKNIFKISSKKHKIYCNFFNKEVVKKINKKFDIIIFQNSFAHNPKPYDLLVNIKKLMHDESTLIIQTSQADMCKNKEFDTVYHEHINFFNIRSMDQLTKRAKLKLHNVEKKPIHGSSYLFVIKLNSNSNKIKKIAKKETYLNYTYYKKWGKDCSLVVKKINKKIQKLKKKGIIIGYGAAAKANTFLNFSKINLFCNHFHF
;
A
#
# COMPACT_ATOMS: atom_id res chain seq x y z
N PHE A 1 1.68 18.04 -20.82
CA PHE A 1 1.02 17.80 -19.52
C PHE A 1 0.43 19.07 -18.87
N LEU A 2 0.42 20.21 -19.59
CA LEU A 2 -0.09 21.49 -19.07
C LEU A 2 -1.57 21.38 -18.65
N ASN A 3 -1.87 21.84 -17.42
CA ASN A 3 -3.23 21.91 -16.84
C ASN A 3 -3.91 20.57 -16.46
N LYS A 4 -3.22 19.45 -16.42
CA LYS A 4 -3.81 18.19 -15.93
C LYS A 4 -4.05 18.23 -14.42
N ASN A 5 -5.11 17.54 -13.98
CA ASN A 5 -5.48 17.45 -12.57
C ASN A 5 -5.00 16.13 -11.98
N ILE A 6 -4.38 16.19 -10.82
CA ILE A 6 -4.01 15.00 -10.07
C ILE A 6 -4.68 15.00 -8.69
N LEU A 7 -5.16 13.84 -8.27
CA LEU A 7 -5.67 13.58 -6.92
C LEU A 7 -4.78 12.54 -6.23
N ASP A 8 -4.30 12.87 -5.04
CA ASP A 8 -3.60 11.94 -4.15
C ASP A 8 -4.49 11.56 -2.96
N ILE A 9 -4.82 10.27 -2.83
CA ILE A 9 -5.65 9.75 -1.74
C ILE A 9 -4.72 9.16 -0.68
N GLY A 10 -4.75 9.75 0.55
CA GLY A 10 -3.76 9.52 1.58
C GLY A 10 -2.50 10.37 1.31
N CYS A 11 -2.70 11.65 1.00
CA CYS A 11 -1.64 12.54 0.50
C CYS A 11 -0.64 12.99 1.56
N ASN A 12 -0.88 12.68 2.83
CA ASN A 12 -0.02 13.04 3.95
C ASN A 12 0.34 14.55 3.92
N ASP A 13 1.61 14.91 4.07
CA ASP A 13 2.12 16.29 4.06
C ASP A 13 2.11 16.95 2.68
N GLY A 14 1.76 16.22 1.62
CA GLY A 14 1.69 16.70 0.25
C GLY A 14 3.03 16.70 -0.48
N SER A 15 4.09 16.11 0.07
CA SER A 15 5.42 16.08 -0.56
C SER A 15 5.39 15.44 -1.96
N GLN A 16 4.57 14.42 -2.18
CA GLN A 16 4.37 13.86 -3.51
C GLN A 16 3.63 14.83 -4.45
N LEU A 17 2.63 15.53 -3.95
CA LEU A 17 1.91 16.55 -4.73
C LEU A 17 2.83 17.72 -5.12
N ASP A 18 3.84 18.06 -4.30
CA ASP A 18 4.86 19.07 -4.65
C ASP A 18 5.59 18.70 -5.95
N VAL A 19 5.91 17.43 -6.16
CA VAL A 19 6.56 16.94 -7.40
C VAL A 19 5.65 17.18 -8.60
N PHE A 20 4.38 16.86 -8.49
CA PHE A 20 3.41 17.09 -9.57
C PHE A 20 3.17 18.57 -9.81
N LYS A 21 3.12 19.41 -8.76
CA LYS A 21 2.97 20.86 -8.88
C LYS A 21 4.15 21.49 -9.64
N LYS A 22 5.40 21.06 -9.34
CA LYS A 22 6.58 21.48 -10.12
C LYS A 22 6.45 21.14 -11.60
N ASN A 23 5.76 20.05 -11.94
CA ASN A 23 5.47 19.65 -13.31
C ASN A 23 4.14 20.24 -13.87
N LYS A 24 3.68 21.34 -13.29
CA LYS A 24 2.51 22.15 -13.76
C LYS A 24 1.16 21.41 -13.69
N PHE A 25 1.03 20.40 -12.82
CA PHE A 25 -0.27 19.79 -12.51
C PHE A 25 -1.05 20.67 -11.52
N LYS A 26 -2.39 20.66 -11.64
CA LYS A 26 -3.29 21.13 -10.60
C LYS A 26 -3.45 20.03 -9.55
N THR A 27 -2.99 20.28 -8.33
CA THR A 27 -2.82 19.26 -7.30
C THR A 27 -3.93 19.28 -6.27
N PHE A 28 -4.50 18.11 -6.01
CA PHE A 28 -5.57 17.88 -5.03
C PHE A 28 -5.20 16.70 -4.15
N GLY A 29 -5.59 16.75 -2.89
CA GLY A 29 -5.34 15.66 -1.96
C GLY A 29 -6.52 15.38 -1.04
N VAL A 30 -6.57 14.17 -0.50
CA VAL A 30 -7.49 13.75 0.55
C VAL A 30 -6.69 13.06 1.64
N ASP A 31 -6.76 13.56 2.88
CA ASP A 31 -6.12 12.94 4.03
C ASP A 31 -6.90 13.27 5.31
N PRO A 32 -7.15 12.32 6.22
CA PRO A 32 -7.90 12.56 7.45
C PRO A 32 -7.10 13.26 8.56
N ALA A 33 -5.77 13.30 8.47
CA ALA A 33 -4.89 13.77 9.53
C ALA A 33 -4.90 15.30 9.65
N LYS A 34 -5.59 15.82 10.67
CA LYS A 34 -5.76 17.27 10.91
C LYS A 34 -4.45 18.02 11.14
N ASN A 35 -3.48 17.41 11.80
CA ASN A 35 -2.16 17.99 12.06
C ASN A 35 -1.38 18.20 10.75
N ILE A 36 -1.44 17.26 9.85
CA ILE A 36 -0.75 17.29 8.56
C ILE A 36 -1.48 18.18 7.55
N PHE A 37 -2.81 18.28 7.64
CA PHE A 37 -3.63 19.17 6.81
C PHE A 37 -3.12 20.63 6.85
N LYS A 38 -2.70 21.13 8.03
CA LYS A 38 -2.15 22.49 8.18
C LYS A 38 -0.90 22.73 7.32
N ILE A 39 -0.17 21.68 6.96
CA ILE A 39 1.04 21.75 6.14
C ILE A 39 0.67 21.65 4.67
N SER A 40 -0.02 20.59 4.30
CA SER A 40 -0.34 20.26 2.89
C SER A 40 -1.30 21.26 2.24
N SER A 41 -2.28 21.82 3.00
CA SER A 41 -3.26 22.79 2.50
C SER A 41 -2.68 24.16 2.14
N LYS A 42 -1.47 24.49 2.61
CA LYS A 42 -0.77 25.73 2.22
C LYS A 42 -0.40 25.76 0.73
N LYS A 43 -0.22 24.60 0.12
CA LYS A 43 0.30 24.47 -1.25
C LYS A 43 -0.66 23.78 -2.23
N HIS A 44 -1.59 22.97 -1.72
CA HIS A 44 -2.46 22.11 -2.48
C HIS A 44 -3.91 22.26 -2.04
N LYS A 45 -4.86 21.88 -2.91
CA LYS A 45 -6.28 21.80 -2.53
C LYS A 45 -6.53 20.48 -1.81
N ILE A 46 -6.57 20.51 -0.47
CA ILE A 46 -6.72 19.32 0.37
C ILE A 46 -8.13 19.23 0.97
N TYR A 47 -8.68 18.02 0.98
CA TYR A 47 -9.90 17.67 1.68
C TYR A 47 -9.51 16.88 2.94
N CYS A 48 -9.64 17.51 4.14
CA CYS A 48 -9.30 16.90 5.42
C CYS A 48 -10.43 15.93 5.85
N ASN A 49 -10.41 14.73 5.33
CA ASN A 49 -11.39 13.67 5.64
C ASN A 49 -10.90 12.32 5.13
N PHE A 50 -11.54 11.23 5.59
CA PHE A 50 -11.43 9.93 4.92
C PHE A 50 -12.02 9.99 3.52
N PHE A 51 -11.41 9.29 2.57
CA PHE A 51 -11.93 9.20 1.21
C PHE A 51 -13.20 8.32 1.19
N ASN A 52 -14.34 8.96 1.03
CA ASN A 52 -15.66 8.35 1.07
C ASN A 52 -16.61 9.00 0.05
N LYS A 53 -17.87 8.56 0.04
CA LYS A 53 -18.91 9.05 -0.89
C LYS A 53 -19.19 10.56 -0.75
N GLU A 54 -19.12 11.09 0.48
CA GLU A 54 -19.36 12.51 0.76
C GLU A 54 -18.21 13.37 0.22
N VAL A 55 -16.97 12.93 0.41
CA VAL A 55 -15.79 13.62 -0.14
C VAL A 55 -15.84 13.63 -1.67
N VAL A 56 -16.22 12.52 -2.29
CA VAL A 56 -16.38 12.44 -3.76
C VAL A 56 -17.40 13.44 -4.26
N LYS A 57 -18.54 13.62 -3.58
CA LYS A 57 -19.55 14.64 -3.91
C LYS A 57 -18.99 16.06 -3.77
N LYS A 58 -18.21 16.34 -2.71
CA LYS A 58 -17.57 17.65 -2.47
C LYS A 58 -16.51 17.97 -3.52
N ILE A 59 -15.74 16.98 -3.96
CA ILE A 59 -14.73 17.13 -5.01
C ILE A 59 -15.39 17.54 -6.33
N ASN A 60 -16.44 16.85 -6.74
CA ASN A 60 -17.26 17.10 -7.94
C ASN A 60 -16.43 17.46 -9.19
N LYS A 61 -15.36 16.71 -9.44
CA LYS A 61 -14.40 16.94 -10.51
C LYS A 61 -13.83 15.64 -11.03
N LYS A 62 -13.39 15.64 -12.29
CA LYS A 62 -12.62 14.53 -12.88
C LYS A 62 -11.13 14.81 -12.83
N PHE A 63 -10.33 13.72 -12.77
CA PHE A 63 -8.88 13.79 -12.68
C PHE A 63 -8.24 12.97 -13.78
N ASP A 64 -7.12 13.47 -14.32
CA ASP A 64 -6.30 12.76 -15.28
C ASP A 64 -5.48 11.63 -14.61
N ILE A 65 -5.00 11.90 -13.40
CA ILE A 65 -4.24 10.95 -12.60
C ILE A 65 -4.85 10.92 -11.19
N ILE A 66 -5.05 9.71 -10.69
CA ILE A 66 -5.41 9.46 -9.28
C ILE A 66 -4.36 8.50 -8.72
N ILE A 67 -3.76 8.86 -7.60
CA ILE A 67 -2.78 8.01 -6.90
C ILE A 67 -3.29 7.62 -5.52
N PHE A 68 -2.96 6.39 -5.11
CA PHE A 68 -3.32 5.86 -3.81
C PHE A 68 -2.19 4.94 -3.33
N GLN A 69 -1.28 5.50 -2.53
CA GLN A 69 -0.05 4.82 -2.14
C GLN A 69 -0.07 4.42 -0.66
N ASN A 70 0.39 3.20 -0.38
CA ASN A 70 0.60 2.64 0.96
C ASN A 70 -0.60 2.70 1.93
N SER A 71 -1.79 3.09 1.49
CA SER A 71 -2.99 3.21 2.31
C SER A 71 -4.19 2.42 1.78
N PHE A 72 -4.14 1.95 0.54
CA PHE A 72 -5.23 1.14 -0.04
C PHE A 72 -5.46 -0.18 0.71
N ALA A 73 -4.37 -0.83 1.13
CA ALA A 73 -4.42 -2.09 1.89
C ALA A 73 -5.01 -1.95 3.30
N HIS A 74 -5.06 -0.73 3.84
CA HIS A 74 -5.60 -0.42 5.17
C HIS A 74 -7.13 -0.24 5.19
N ASN A 75 -7.78 -0.27 4.04
CA ASN A 75 -9.22 0.00 3.98
C ASN A 75 -10.03 -1.31 4.01
N PRO A 76 -11.02 -1.44 4.94
CA PRO A 76 -11.84 -2.65 5.05
C PRO A 76 -12.80 -2.84 3.86
N LYS A 77 -13.04 -1.80 3.06
CA LYS A 77 -13.99 -1.82 1.93
C LYS A 77 -13.33 -1.40 0.62
N PRO A 78 -12.32 -2.16 0.11
CA PRO A 78 -11.58 -1.77 -1.09
C PRO A 78 -12.44 -1.70 -2.36
N TYR A 79 -13.52 -2.46 -2.42
CA TYR A 79 -14.49 -2.37 -3.51
C TYR A 79 -15.20 -1.00 -3.55
N ASP A 80 -15.71 -0.54 -2.41
CA ASP A 80 -16.41 0.75 -2.31
C ASP A 80 -15.47 1.92 -2.64
N LEU A 81 -14.18 1.80 -2.27
CA LEU A 81 -13.15 2.76 -2.67
C LEU A 81 -13.04 2.85 -4.19
N LEU A 82 -12.90 1.72 -4.88
CA LEU A 82 -12.79 1.70 -6.34
C LEU A 82 -14.03 2.25 -7.03
N VAL A 83 -15.22 1.93 -6.52
CA VAL A 83 -16.48 2.49 -7.03
C VAL A 83 -16.54 4.01 -6.87
N ASN A 84 -16.05 4.53 -5.75
CA ASN A 84 -16.00 5.96 -5.50
C ASN A 84 -14.91 6.65 -6.35
N ILE A 85 -13.72 6.06 -6.46
CA ILE A 85 -12.65 6.56 -7.34
C ILE A 85 -13.12 6.63 -8.79
N LYS A 86 -13.82 5.59 -9.27
CA LYS A 86 -14.37 5.55 -10.63
C LYS A 86 -15.23 6.78 -10.98
N LYS A 87 -15.99 7.31 -10.02
CA LYS A 87 -16.80 8.53 -10.22
C LYS A 87 -15.96 9.77 -10.51
N LEU A 88 -14.69 9.77 -10.12
CA LEU A 88 -13.74 10.85 -10.34
C LEU A 88 -12.86 10.64 -11.59
N MET A 89 -13.10 9.59 -12.36
CA MET A 89 -12.34 9.25 -13.57
C MET A 89 -13.12 9.66 -14.83
N HIS A 90 -12.41 10.06 -15.88
CA HIS A 90 -12.84 10.15 -17.27
C HIS A 90 -12.10 9.11 -18.12
N ASP A 91 -12.41 8.96 -19.39
CA ASP A 91 -11.91 7.85 -20.22
C ASP A 91 -10.37 7.78 -20.32
N GLU A 92 -9.69 8.93 -20.29
CA GLU A 92 -8.23 9.03 -20.34
C GLU A 92 -7.57 8.93 -18.96
N SER A 93 -8.36 8.83 -17.88
CA SER A 93 -7.84 8.79 -16.51
C SER A 93 -6.98 7.56 -16.26
N THR A 94 -5.96 7.75 -15.43
CA THR A 94 -5.14 6.66 -14.90
C THR A 94 -5.19 6.66 -13.37
N LEU A 95 -5.61 5.55 -12.79
CA LEU A 95 -5.52 5.28 -11.36
C LEU A 95 -4.27 4.43 -11.09
N ILE A 96 -3.43 4.87 -10.15
CA ILE A 96 -2.23 4.14 -9.71
C ILE A 96 -2.39 3.79 -8.24
N ILE A 97 -2.38 2.49 -7.92
CA ILE A 97 -2.43 1.99 -6.55
C ILE A 97 -1.10 1.31 -6.23
N GLN A 98 -0.45 1.72 -5.14
CA GLN A 98 0.72 1.04 -4.62
C GLN A 98 0.37 0.24 -3.37
N THR A 99 0.86 -1.02 -3.33
CA THR A 99 0.81 -1.86 -2.12
C THR A 99 2.18 -2.50 -1.90
N SER A 100 2.67 -2.47 -0.65
CA SER A 100 3.99 -2.99 -0.27
C SER A 100 3.98 -4.50 0.02
N GLN A 101 3.38 -5.31 -0.85
CA GLN A 101 3.10 -6.73 -0.62
C GLN A 101 3.56 -7.64 -1.76
N ALA A 102 4.28 -7.08 -2.74
CA ALA A 102 4.82 -7.86 -3.85
C ALA A 102 5.86 -8.86 -3.33
N ASP A 103 5.78 -10.11 -3.80
CA ASP A 103 6.71 -11.18 -3.45
C ASP A 103 6.85 -11.49 -1.93
N MET A 104 5.96 -10.96 -1.06
CA MET A 104 6.04 -11.15 0.39
C MET A 104 6.19 -12.62 0.79
N CYS A 105 5.46 -13.52 0.14
CA CYS A 105 5.54 -14.94 0.42
C CYS A 105 6.87 -15.54 -0.07
N LYS A 106 7.37 -15.14 -1.21
CA LYS A 106 8.65 -15.56 -1.76
C LYS A 106 9.80 -15.12 -0.84
N ASN A 107 9.75 -13.89 -0.37
CA ASN A 107 10.77 -13.29 0.49
C ASN A 107 10.60 -13.69 1.97
N LYS A 108 9.50 -14.37 2.33
CA LYS A 108 9.16 -14.74 3.72
C LYS A 108 8.97 -13.52 4.62
N GLU A 109 8.38 -12.46 4.09
CA GLU A 109 8.12 -11.19 4.77
C GLU A 109 6.85 -11.29 5.63
N PHE A 110 6.89 -12.10 6.70
CA PHE A 110 5.78 -12.26 7.64
C PHE A 110 5.50 -10.99 8.46
N ASP A 111 6.51 -10.15 8.64
CA ASP A 111 6.43 -8.87 9.34
C ASP A 111 5.51 -7.85 8.64
N THR A 112 5.16 -8.09 7.37
CA THR A 112 4.16 -7.33 6.64
C THR A 112 2.73 -7.60 7.14
N VAL A 113 2.50 -8.72 7.84
CA VAL A 113 1.20 -9.12 8.38
C VAL A 113 1.00 -8.48 9.76
N TYR A 114 0.46 -7.27 9.78
CA TYR A 114 0.10 -6.55 11.01
C TYR A 114 -1.30 -5.93 10.88
N HIS A 115 -1.86 -5.46 12.00
CA HIS A 115 -3.28 -5.12 12.13
C HIS A 115 -3.78 -4.04 11.15
N GLU A 116 -2.92 -3.14 10.70
CA GLU A 116 -3.30 -2.11 9.71
C GLU A 116 -3.38 -2.64 8.28
N HIS A 117 -2.63 -3.71 7.95
CA HIS A 117 -2.73 -4.37 6.65
C HIS A 117 -3.92 -5.34 6.63
N ILE A 118 -5.12 -4.81 6.45
CA ILE A 118 -6.37 -5.58 6.44
C ILE A 118 -6.49 -6.42 5.17
N ASN A 119 -5.93 -5.95 4.06
CA ASN A 119 -5.98 -6.60 2.76
C ASN A 119 -4.59 -6.88 2.21
N PHE A 120 -4.47 -8.01 1.51
CA PHE A 120 -3.27 -8.42 0.80
C PHE A 120 -3.61 -8.64 -0.66
N PHE A 121 -2.94 -7.88 -1.55
CA PHE A 121 -3.22 -7.92 -2.98
C PHE A 121 -2.08 -8.59 -3.75
N ASN A 122 -2.42 -9.62 -4.51
CA ASN A 122 -1.65 -10.11 -5.64
C ASN A 122 -2.29 -9.63 -6.95
N ILE A 123 -1.67 -9.93 -8.08
CA ILE A 123 -2.15 -9.46 -9.39
C ILE A 123 -3.53 -10.05 -9.70
N ARG A 124 -3.75 -11.32 -9.37
CA ARG A 124 -5.04 -12.01 -9.60
C ARG A 124 -6.15 -11.40 -8.76
N SER A 125 -5.93 -11.14 -7.47
CA SER A 125 -6.95 -10.56 -6.58
C SER A 125 -7.27 -9.11 -6.97
N MET A 126 -6.27 -8.31 -7.35
CA MET A 126 -6.48 -6.95 -7.83
C MET A 126 -7.24 -6.92 -9.17
N ASP A 127 -6.92 -7.82 -10.11
CA ASP A 127 -7.64 -7.95 -11.38
C ASP A 127 -9.13 -8.30 -11.16
N GLN A 128 -9.43 -9.21 -10.24
CA GLN A 128 -10.81 -9.54 -9.88
C GLN A 128 -11.54 -8.38 -9.22
N LEU A 129 -10.88 -7.70 -8.28
CA LEU A 129 -11.45 -6.55 -7.58
C LEU A 129 -11.77 -5.39 -8.54
N THR A 130 -10.86 -5.08 -9.45
CA THR A 130 -11.05 -4.02 -10.45
C THR A 130 -12.18 -4.36 -11.41
N LYS A 131 -12.28 -5.62 -11.90
CA LYS A 131 -13.38 -6.09 -12.74
C LYS A 131 -14.75 -5.93 -12.05
N ARG A 132 -14.86 -6.30 -10.78
CA ARG A 132 -16.09 -6.12 -9.99
C ARG A 132 -16.49 -4.64 -9.92
N ALA A 133 -15.54 -3.73 -9.78
CA ALA A 133 -15.76 -2.28 -9.79
C ALA A 133 -16.00 -1.70 -11.21
N LYS A 134 -16.07 -2.56 -12.24
CA LYS A 134 -16.17 -2.15 -13.65
C LYS A 134 -15.01 -1.23 -14.07
N LEU A 135 -13.81 -1.57 -13.60
CA LEU A 135 -12.51 -1.00 -13.96
C LEU A 135 -11.66 -2.09 -14.62
N LYS A 136 -10.54 -1.71 -15.21
CA LYS A 136 -9.61 -2.64 -15.88
C LYS A 136 -8.20 -2.46 -15.34
N LEU A 137 -7.61 -3.53 -14.82
CA LEU A 137 -6.19 -3.56 -14.53
C LEU A 137 -5.42 -3.52 -15.85
N HIS A 138 -4.71 -2.41 -16.11
CA HIS A 138 -4.03 -2.13 -17.38
C HIS A 138 -2.58 -2.64 -17.36
N ASN A 139 -1.85 -2.37 -16.28
CA ASN A 139 -0.46 -2.78 -16.11
C ASN A 139 -0.15 -3.03 -14.63
N VAL A 140 0.91 -3.77 -14.37
CA VAL A 140 1.48 -3.98 -13.03
C VAL A 140 2.99 -3.90 -13.14
N GLU A 141 3.59 -3.10 -12.27
CA GLU A 141 5.03 -2.99 -12.11
C GLU A 141 5.43 -3.40 -10.70
N LYS A 142 6.62 -3.97 -10.56
CA LYS A 142 7.25 -4.18 -9.25
C LYS A 142 8.32 -3.13 -9.03
N LYS A 143 8.34 -2.56 -7.83
CA LYS A 143 9.35 -1.57 -7.41
C LYS A 143 9.98 -1.99 -6.10
N PRO A 144 11.29 -1.77 -5.91
CA PRO A 144 12.00 -2.10 -4.67
C PRO A 144 11.76 -1.03 -3.58
N ILE A 145 10.48 -0.85 -3.21
CA ILE A 145 10.03 0.11 -2.21
C ILE A 145 9.40 -0.67 -1.07
N HIS A 146 9.80 -0.41 0.17
CA HIS A 146 9.32 -1.12 1.38
C HIS A 146 9.47 -2.66 1.29
N GLY A 147 10.59 -3.12 0.80
CA GLY A 147 10.83 -4.51 0.43
C GLY A 147 10.53 -4.71 -1.05
N SER A 148 9.29 -5.02 -1.40
CA SER A 148 8.84 -5.04 -2.79
C SER A 148 7.38 -4.59 -2.87
N SER A 149 7.11 -3.63 -3.75
CA SER A 149 5.77 -3.08 -3.97
C SER A 149 5.24 -3.41 -5.36
N TYR A 150 3.92 -3.62 -5.44
CA TYR A 150 3.20 -3.55 -6.70
C TYR A 150 2.76 -2.10 -6.96
N LEU A 151 2.93 -1.65 -8.20
CA LEU A 151 2.23 -0.50 -8.77
C LEU A 151 1.19 -1.03 -9.74
N PHE A 152 -0.08 -0.98 -9.34
CA PHE A 152 -1.21 -1.37 -10.17
C PHE A 152 -1.69 -0.15 -10.97
N VAL A 153 -1.57 -0.20 -12.29
CA VAL A 153 -2.08 0.83 -13.20
C VAL A 153 -3.47 0.40 -13.68
N ILE A 154 -4.48 1.20 -13.37
CA ILE A 154 -5.89 0.87 -13.58
C ILE A 154 -6.53 1.96 -14.44
N LYS A 155 -7.40 1.56 -15.39
CA LYS A 155 -8.13 2.45 -16.31
C LYS A 155 -9.60 2.07 -16.36
N LEU A 156 -10.44 2.97 -16.91
CA LEU A 156 -11.83 2.66 -17.22
C LEU A 156 -11.92 1.61 -18.33
N ASN A 157 -11.17 1.81 -19.41
CA ASN A 157 -11.12 0.93 -20.56
C ASN A 157 -9.68 0.46 -20.81
N SER A 158 -9.51 -0.85 -21.00
CA SER A 158 -8.22 -1.44 -21.33
C SER A 158 -8.41 -2.88 -21.84
N ASN A 159 -7.69 -3.23 -22.87
CA ASN A 159 -7.59 -4.58 -23.42
C ASN A 159 -6.21 -5.19 -23.12
N SER A 160 -5.92 -5.47 -21.86
CA SER A 160 -4.62 -6.05 -21.50
C SER A 160 -4.64 -7.57 -21.44
N ASN A 161 -4.32 -8.23 -22.56
CA ASN A 161 -4.07 -9.68 -22.59
C ASN A 161 -2.86 -10.07 -21.73
N LYS A 162 -1.91 -9.17 -21.53
CA LYS A 162 -0.73 -9.34 -20.66
C LYS A 162 -1.17 -9.64 -19.22
N ILE A 163 -2.11 -8.87 -18.67
CA ILE A 163 -2.60 -9.08 -17.30
C ILE A 163 -3.26 -10.44 -17.13
N LYS A 164 -4.08 -10.87 -18.10
CA LYS A 164 -4.71 -12.20 -18.07
C LYS A 164 -3.67 -13.32 -17.99
N LYS A 165 -2.57 -13.21 -18.76
CA LYS A 165 -1.47 -14.19 -18.75
C LYS A 165 -0.72 -14.20 -17.41
N ILE A 166 -0.45 -13.02 -16.82
CA ILE A 166 0.25 -12.90 -15.54
C ILE A 166 -0.64 -13.41 -14.38
N ALA A 167 -1.90 -13.02 -14.35
CA ALA A 167 -2.84 -13.46 -13.32
C ALA A 167 -3.06 -14.98 -13.32
N LYS A 168 -3.04 -15.62 -14.52
CA LYS A 168 -3.07 -17.09 -14.63
C LYS A 168 -1.84 -17.74 -13.98
N LYS A 169 -0.67 -17.13 -14.03
CA LYS A 169 0.55 -17.66 -13.40
C LYS A 169 0.50 -17.66 -11.87
N GLU A 170 -0.36 -16.88 -11.26
CA GLU A 170 -0.53 -16.80 -9.79
C GLU A 170 -1.50 -17.86 -9.23
N THR A 171 -1.95 -18.82 -10.02
CA THR A 171 -2.83 -19.92 -9.53
C THR A 171 -2.18 -20.80 -8.48
N TYR A 172 -0.84 -20.78 -8.38
CA TYR A 172 -0.09 -21.48 -7.33
C TYR A 172 -0.29 -20.85 -5.93
N LEU A 173 -0.76 -19.60 -5.85
CA LEU A 173 -1.10 -18.95 -4.59
C LEU A 173 -2.43 -19.52 -4.05
N ASN A 174 -2.34 -20.67 -3.41
CA ASN A 174 -3.45 -21.43 -2.83
C ASN A 174 -3.18 -21.74 -1.35
N TYR A 175 -4.11 -22.41 -0.68
CA TYR A 175 -3.99 -22.77 0.74
C TYR A 175 -2.70 -23.54 1.06
N THR A 176 -2.35 -24.53 0.25
CA THR A 176 -1.13 -25.35 0.45
C THR A 176 0.12 -24.49 0.38
N TYR A 177 0.18 -23.55 -0.58
CA TYR A 177 1.29 -22.62 -0.72
C TYR A 177 1.41 -21.70 0.51
N TYR A 178 0.32 -21.12 0.97
CA TYR A 178 0.33 -20.24 2.15
C TYR A 178 0.65 -21.01 3.44
N LYS A 179 0.17 -22.26 3.58
CA LYS A 179 0.53 -23.12 4.71
C LYS A 179 2.04 -23.42 4.73
N LYS A 180 2.64 -23.71 3.56
CA LYS A 180 4.08 -23.87 3.41
C LYS A 180 4.83 -22.60 3.78
N TRP A 181 4.38 -21.45 3.27
CA TRP A 181 4.95 -20.15 3.60
C TRP A 181 4.99 -19.89 5.11
N GLY A 182 3.91 -20.16 5.83
CA GLY A 182 3.88 -20.02 7.29
C GLY A 182 4.91 -20.90 8.00
N LYS A 183 5.09 -22.16 7.55
CA LYS A 183 6.15 -23.04 8.05
C LYS A 183 7.55 -22.47 7.77
N ASP A 184 7.77 -21.97 6.54
CA ASP A 184 9.06 -21.40 6.15
C ASP A 184 9.39 -20.15 6.97
N CYS A 185 8.41 -19.26 7.24
CA CYS A 185 8.57 -18.12 8.14
C CYS A 185 8.96 -18.55 9.55
N SER A 186 8.31 -19.58 10.10
CA SER A 186 8.65 -20.13 11.42
C SER A 186 10.09 -20.67 11.48
N LEU A 187 10.59 -21.26 10.39
CA LEU A 187 11.98 -21.72 10.29
C LEU A 187 12.97 -20.54 10.27
N VAL A 188 12.62 -19.45 9.55
CA VAL A 188 13.42 -18.21 9.54
C VAL A 188 13.53 -17.65 10.97
N VAL A 189 12.40 -17.54 11.67
CA VAL A 189 12.37 -17.04 13.04
C VAL A 189 13.22 -17.90 13.97
N LYS A 190 13.13 -19.24 13.90
CA LYS A 190 13.98 -20.15 14.68
C LYS A 190 15.47 -19.91 14.44
N LYS A 191 15.88 -19.67 13.17
CA LYS A 191 17.28 -19.36 12.84
C LYS A 191 17.72 -18.01 13.42
N ILE A 192 16.88 -16.98 13.33
CA ILE A 192 17.17 -15.67 13.89
C ILE A 192 17.28 -15.74 15.40
N ASN A 193 16.34 -16.41 16.08
CA ASN A 193 16.38 -16.59 17.53
C ASN A 193 17.67 -17.30 18.00
N LYS A 194 18.09 -18.36 17.30
CA LYS A 194 19.39 -19.00 17.60
C LYS A 194 20.57 -18.03 17.49
N LYS A 195 20.55 -17.16 16.46
CA LYS A 195 21.60 -16.13 16.28
C LYS A 195 21.56 -15.11 17.41
N ILE A 196 20.38 -14.63 17.78
CA ILE A 196 20.19 -13.66 18.88
C ILE A 196 20.69 -14.25 20.20
N GLN A 197 20.35 -15.51 20.51
CA GLN A 197 20.82 -16.17 21.73
C GLN A 197 22.35 -16.30 21.77
N LYS A 198 23.01 -16.57 20.63
CA LYS A 198 24.47 -16.57 20.56
C LYS A 198 25.07 -15.17 20.81
N LEU A 199 24.43 -14.13 20.27
CA LEU A 199 24.89 -12.75 20.46
C LEU A 199 24.69 -12.24 21.88
N LYS A 200 23.57 -12.63 22.55
CA LYS A 200 23.34 -12.33 23.99
C LYS A 200 24.45 -12.81 24.91
N LYS A 201 25.13 -13.92 24.56
CA LYS A 201 26.29 -14.42 25.34
C LYS A 201 27.54 -13.54 25.21
N LYS A 202 27.56 -12.64 24.19
CA LYS A 202 28.71 -11.79 23.91
C LYS A 202 28.53 -10.35 24.39
N GLY A 203 27.29 -9.96 24.74
CA GLY A 203 26.98 -8.61 25.21
C GLY A 203 25.51 -8.25 25.11
N ILE A 204 25.21 -6.99 25.37
CA ILE A 204 23.87 -6.43 25.33
C ILE A 204 23.44 -6.24 23.87
N ILE A 205 22.19 -6.60 23.53
CA ILE A 205 21.60 -6.35 22.22
C ILE A 205 20.62 -5.22 22.36
N ILE A 206 20.84 -4.14 21.59
CA ILE A 206 19.97 -2.98 21.54
C ILE A 206 19.21 -3.00 20.22
N GLY A 207 17.86 -2.83 20.27
CA GLY A 207 17.03 -2.58 19.11
C GLY A 207 16.88 -1.09 18.86
N TYR A 208 16.97 -0.66 17.61
CA TYR A 208 16.73 0.72 17.21
C TYR A 208 15.58 0.77 16.20
N GLY A 209 14.56 1.61 16.48
CA GLY A 209 13.38 1.82 15.66
C GLY A 209 12.10 1.22 16.25
N ALA A 210 10.96 1.87 15.96
CA ALA A 210 9.62 1.51 16.43
C ALA A 210 8.62 1.30 15.26
N ALA A 211 9.08 0.77 14.13
CA ALA A 211 8.24 0.50 12.98
C ALA A 211 7.23 -0.62 13.25
N ALA A 212 6.01 -0.56 12.67
CA ALA A 212 4.97 -1.58 12.80
C ALA A 212 5.49 -2.99 12.45
N LYS A 213 6.30 -3.13 11.40
CA LYS A 213 6.97 -4.38 11.02
C LYS A 213 7.90 -4.92 12.12
N ALA A 214 8.63 -4.05 12.81
CA ALA A 214 9.51 -4.45 13.91
C ALA A 214 8.71 -5.04 15.07
N ASN A 215 7.56 -4.44 15.41
CA ASN A 215 6.66 -4.97 16.43
C ASN A 215 6.14 -6.36 16.06
N THR A 216 5.67 -6.54 14.82
CA THR A 216 5.24 -7.87 14.33
C THR A 216 6.36 -8.89 14.39
N PHE A 217 7.57 -8.51 13.97
CA PHE A 217 8.75 -9.37 14.04
C PHE A 217 9.05 -9.81 15.48
N LEU A 218 9.11 -8.88 16.42
CA LEU A 218 9.42 -9.16 17.82
C LEU A 218 8.37 -10.09 18.46
N ASN A 219 7.08 -9.80 18.26
CA ASN A 219 5.98 -10.60 18.78
C ASN A 219 5.96 -12.01 18.20
N PHE A 220 6.05 -12.14 16.87
CA PHE A 220 6.06 -13.45 16.21
C PHE A 220 7.30 -14.27 16.58
N SER A 221 8.43 -13.61 16.79
CA SER A 221 9.69 -14.24 17.19
C SER A 221 9.76 -14.56 18.69
N LYS A 222 8.78 -14.09 19.47
CA LYS A 222 8.79 -14.22 20.94
C LYS A 222 10.09 -13.69 21.56
N ILE A 223 10.64 -12.63 21.00
CA ILE A 223 11.81 -11.97 21.53
C ILE A 223 11.33 -10.99 22.58
N ASN A 224 11.47 -11.36 23.86
CA ASN A 224 11.24 -10.45 24.96
C ASN A 224 12.45 -9.51 25.04
N LEU A 225 12.27 -8.30 24.56
CA LEU A 225 13.17 -7.19 24.85
C LEU A 225 12.74 -6.66 26.22
N PHE A 226 13.55 -6.84 27.23
CA PHE A 226 13.44 -6.07 28.46
C PHE A 226 13.90 -4.65 28.11
N CYS A 227 12.98 -3.82 27.64
CA CYS A 227 13.21 -2.41 27.45
C CYS A 227 12.76 -1.67 28.70
N ASN A 228 13.71 -1.32 29.56
CA ASN A 228 13.42 -0.45 30.70
C ASN A 228 13.19 1.02 30.30
N HIS A 229 13.39 1.39 29.04
CA HIS A 229 13.18 2.77 28.56
C HIS A 229 12.73 2.77 27.10
N PHE A 230 11.41 2.84 26.86
CA PHE A 230 10.85 3.46 25.66
C PHE A 230 10.46 4.88 26.06
N HIS A 231 11.16 5.87 25.55
CA HIS A 231 10.64 7.22 25.42
C HIS A 231 9.99 7.35 24.06
N PHE A 232 8.68 7.52 24.02
CA PHE A 232 7.89 7.86 22.84
C PHE A 232 7.96 9.36 22.58
#